data_feb66a045986a38c2053145611b34a79
#
_entry.id   feb66a045986a38c2053145611b34a79
#
_cell.length_a   1.000
_cell.length_b   1.000
_cell.length_c   1.000
_cell.angle_alpha   90.00
_cell.angle_beta   90.00
_cell.angle_gamma   90.00
#
_symmetry.space_group_name_H-M   'P 1'
#
loop_
_entity.id
_entity.type
_entity.pdbx_description
1 polymer ?
#
loop_
_entity_poly.entity_id
_entity_poly.type
_entity_poly.pdbx_seq_one_letter_code
_entity_poly.pdbx_strand_id
1 'polypeptide(L)'
;MGYDLHITRKEFWYEEDGDTISLEEWQRYVAMDPEVESDPENPGDENYVLASHPERWPLWWRADIGEIYTKNPDDEVIVKLVQIARALNAHVVGDNDEIYGIDTSNPCIFQAR
;
A
#
# COMPACT_ATOMS: atom_id res chain seq x y z
N MET A 1 -18.83 3.71 5.08
CA MET A 1 -17.93 4.65 4.42
C MET A 1 -16.50 4.20 4.57
N GLY A 2 -15.77 4.01 3.47
CA GLY A 2 -14.41 3.55 3.54
C GLY A 2 -13.41 4.70 3.57
N TYR A 3 -12.28 4.45 4.19
CA TYR A 3 -11.15 5.37 4.17
C TYR A 3 -9.97 4.59 3.59
N ASP A 4 -9.45 5.04 2.44
CA ASP A 4 -8.41 4.32 1.73
C ASP A 4 -7.03 4.91 2.02
N LEU A 5 -6.05 4.03 2.17
CA LEU A 5 -4.64 4.41 2.14
C LEU A 5 -4.01 3.84 0.88
N HIS A 6 -3.14 4.64 0.27
CA HIS A 6 -2.52 4.35 -1.02
C HIS A 6 -1.01 4.34 -0.90
N ILE A 7 -0.38 3.32 -1.47
CA ILE A 7 1.08 3.31 -1.68
C ILE A 7 1.29 3.75 -3.11
N THR A 8 1.88 4.92 -3.30
CA THR A 8 2.02 5.53 -4.62
C THR A 8 3.38 6.24 -4.74
N ARG A 9 3.86 6.36 -5.99
CA ARG A 9 5.04 7.17 -6.30
C ARG A 9 4.67 8.57 -6.73
N LYS A 10 3.38 8.83 -6.94
CA LYS A 10 2.88 10.13 -7.38
C LYS A 10 2.74 11.07 -6.19
N GLU A 11 2.79 12.37 -6.47
CA GLU A 11 2.54 13.37 -5.43
C GLU A 11 1.11 13.25 -4.92
N PHE A 12 0.15 13.17 -5.86
CA PHE A 12 -1.26 12.88 -5.54
C PHE A 12 -1.61 11.53 -6.15
N TRP A 13 -2.14 10.63 -5.36
CA TRP A 13 -2.40 9.26 -5.80
C TRP A 13 -3.31 9.17 -7.03
N TYR A 14 -4.18 10.17 -7.19
CA TYR A 14 -5.17 10.17 -8.27
C TYR A 14 -4.68 10.82 -9.56
N GLU A 15 -3.42 11.27 -9.62
CA GLU A 15 -2.88 11.87 -10.83
C GLU A 15 -2.83 10.87 -11.98
N GLU A 16 -3.20 11.33 -13.18
CA GLU A 16 -3.16 10.49 -14.36
C GLU A 16 -1.73 10.30 -14.87
N ASP A 17 -0.92 11.35 -14.74
CA ASP A 17 0.48 11.32 -15.14
C ASP A 17 1.37 11.15 -13.91
N GLY A 18 2.56 10.57 -14.11
CA GLY A 18 3.53 10.38 -13.07
C GLY A 18 3.95 8.92 -12.94
N ASP A 19 4.87 8.67 -12.02
CA ASP A 19 5.40 7.33 -11.81
C ASP A 19 4.35 6.38 -11.26
N THR A 20 4.36 5.15 -11.78
CA THR A 20 3.46 4.10 -11.32
C THR A 20 4.28 2.95 -10.73
N ILE A 21 3.61 2.12 -9.95
CA ILE A 21 4.16 0.84 -9.49
C ILE A 21 3.58 -0.22 -10.41
N SER A 22 4.42 -0.87 -11.20
CA SER A 22 3.95 -1.89 -12.14
C SER A 22 3.58 -3.17 -11.41
N LEU A 23 2.76 -4.00 -12.04
CA LEU A 23 2.45 -5.31 -11.49
C LEU A 23 3.71 -6.13 -11.30
N GLU A 24 4.64 -6.07 -12.25
CA GLU A 24 5.89 -6.80 -12.17
C GLU A 24 6.73 -6.40 -10.96
N GLU A 25 6.83 -5.09 -10.69
CA GLU A 25 7.53 -4.59 -9.52
C GLU A 25 6.86 -5.07 -8.23
N TRP A 26 5.54 -5.00 -8.20
CA TRP A 26 4.76 -5.43 -7.03
C TRP A 26 4.93 -6.92 -6.79
N GLN A 27 4.82 -7.74 -7.82
CA GLN A 27 4.99 -9.19 -7.70
C GLN A 27 6.41 -9.56 -7.26
N ARG A 28 7.41 -8.81 -7.73
CA ARG A 28 8.80 -9.02 -7.31
C ARG A 28 8.95 -8.72 -5.82
N TYR A 29 8.33 -7.66 -5.35
CA TYR A 29 8.33 -7.35 -3.92
C TYR A 29 7.66 -8.46 -3.11
N VAL A 30 6.48 -8.91 -3.52
CA VAL A 30 5.72 -9.97 -2.84
C VAL A 30 6.55 -11.25 -2.75
N ALA A 31 7.28 -11.58 -3.80
CA ALA A 31 8.13 -12.77 -3.81
C ALA A 31 9.23 -12.71 -2.75
N MET A 32 9.61 -11.53 -2.31
CA MET A 32 10.67 -11.31 -1.33
C MET A 32 10.16 -11.10 0.09
N ASP A 33 8.86 -10.92 0.26
CA ASP A 33 8.26 -10.60 1.57
C ASP A 33 7.33 -11.73 2.01
N PRO A 34 7.75 -12.57 2.97
CA PRO A 34 6.94 -13.72 3.38
C PRO A 34 5.64 -13.33 4.10
N GLU A 35 5.48 -12.05 4.48
CA GLU A 35 4.27 -11.59 5.17
C GLU A 35 3.15 -11.21 4.21
N VAL A 36 3.45 -11.10 2.92
CA VAL A 36 2.46 -10.74 1.90
C VAL A 36 2.35 -11.88 0.89
N GLU A 37 1.14 -12.25 0.53
CA GLU A 37 0.92 -13.33 -0.44
C GLU A 37 -0.31 -13.03 -1.30
N SER A 38 -0.41 -13.75 -2.41
CA SER A 38 -1.62 -13.71 -3.23
C SER A 38 -2.80 -14.22 -2.43
N ASP A 39 -3.97 -13.63 -2.63
CA ASP A 39 -5.18 -14.04 -1.92
C ASP A 39 -5.70 -15.35 -2.54
N PRO A 40 -5.66 -16.47 -1.82
CA PRO A 40 -6.11 -17.75 -2.38
C PRO A 40 -7.63 -17.83 -2.55
N GLU A 41 -8.38 -16.98 -1.84
CA GLU A 41 -9.83 -16.96 -1.93
C GLU A 41 -10.34 -16.09 -3.07
N ASN A 42 -9.51 -15.15 -3.52
CA ASN A 42 -9.86 -14.23 -4.60
C ASN A 42 -8.69 -14.21 -5.60
N PRO A 43 -8.54 -15.24 -6.41
CA PRO A 43 -7.41 -15.32 -7.34
C PRO A 43 -7.47 -14.20 -8.39
N GLY A 44 -6.30 -13.70 -8.75
CA GLY A 44 -6.17 -12.61 -9.70
C GLY A 44 -4.95 -11.77 -9.39
N ASP A 45 -4.47 -11.03 -10.36
CA ASP A 45 -3.25 -10.24 -10.23
C ASP A 45 -3.42 -9.01 -9.31
N GLU A 46 -4.64 -8.71 -8.91
CA GLU A 46 -4.93 -7.52 -8.11
C GLU A 46 -5.10 -7.83 -6.63
N ASN A 47 -5.31 -9.08 -6.26
CA ASN A 47 -5.76 -9.47 -4.92
C ASN A 47 -4.64 -10.12 -4.11
N TYR A 48 -4.26 -9.46 -3.02
CA TYR A 48 -3.22 -9.91 -2.10
C TYR A 48 -3.69 -9.74 -0.66
N VAL A 49 -3.02 -10.40 0.26
CA VAL A 49 -3.32 -10.27 1.70
C VAL A 49 -2.04 -10.11 2.50
N LEU A 50 -2.13 -9.36 3.58
CA LEU A 50 -1.09 -9.31 4.60
C LEU A 50 -1.29 -10.53 5.50
N ALA A 51 -0.59 -11.61 5.17
CA ALA A 51 -0.80 -12.90 5.82
C ALA A 51 -0.35 -12.93 7.27
N SER A 52 0.56 -12.02 7.66
CA SER A 52 1.01 -11.93 9.05
C SER A 52 -0.02 -11.27 9.97
N HIS A 53 -1.02 -10.59 9.40
CA HIS A 53 -2.08 -9.97 10.19
C HIS A 53 -3.11 -11.03 10.58
N PRO A 54 -3.62 -11.02 11.82
CA PRO A 54 -4.62 -12.02 12.26
C PRO A 54 -5.87 -12.09 11.37
N GLU A 55 -6.26 -10.97 10.78
CA GLU A 55 -7.43 -10.91 9.90
C GLU A 55 -7.08 -11.05 8.43
N ARG A 56 -5.81 -11.34 8.09
CA ARG A 56 -5.34 -11.48 6.72
C ARG A 56 -5.82 -10.29 5.89
N TRP A 57 -5.30 -9.11 6.22
CA TRP A 57 -5.78 -7.82 5.70
C TRP A 57 -5.59 -7.72 4.20
N PRO A 58 -6.65 -7.38 3.42
CA PRO A 58 -6.52 -7.31 1.97
C PRO A 58 -5.68 -6.12 1.51
N LEU A 59 -4.87 -6.38 0.49
CA LEU A 59 -4.06 -5.37 -0.20
C LEU A 59 -4.35 -5.54 -1.68
N TRP A 60 -4.63 -4.44 -2.38
CA TRP A 60 -5.00 -4.50 -3.80
C TRP A 60 -4.03 -3.69 -4.65
N TRP A 61 -3.64 -4.26 -5.79
CA TRP A 61 -2.91 -3.52 -6.81
C TRP A 61 -3.90 -3.06 -7.89
N ARG A 62 -3.81 -1.78 -8.28
CA ARG A 62 -4.72 -1.19 -9.25
C ARG A 62 -4.00 -0.93 -10.57
N ALA A 63 -4.46 -1.55 -11.64
CA ALA A 63 -3.88 -1.41 -12.97
C ALA A 63 -4.08 0.00 -13.53
N ASP A 64 -5.22 0.61 -13.26
CA ASP A 64 -5.58 1.90 -13.84
C ASP A 64 -4.73 3.06 -13.31
N ILE A 65 -4.26 2.95 -12.09
CA ILE A 65 -3.49 4.02 -11.44
C ILE A 65 -2.04 3.61 -11.18
N GLY A 66 -1.78 2.32 -11.08
CA GLY A 66 -0.44 1.81 -10.78
C GLY A 66 -0.05 2.04 -9.33
N GLU A 67 -0.88 1.60 -8.42
CA GLU A 67 -0.67 1.74 -6.98
C GLU A 67 -1.15 0.51 -6.24
N ILE A 68 -0.76 0.42 -4.95
CA ILE A 68 -1.33 -0.56 -4.03
C ILE A 68 -2.18 0.22 -3.03
N TYR A 69 -3.34 -0.31 -2.65
CA TYR A 69 -4.19 0.37 -1.69
C TYR A 69 -4.86 -0.63 -0.75
N THR A 70 -5.39 -0.11 0.36
CA THR A 70 -6.20 -0.88 1.29
C THR A 70 -7.26 0.04 1.91
N LYS A 71 -8.21 -0.55 2.62
CA LYS A 71 -9.31 0.18 3.24
C LYS A 71 -9.24 0.07 4.75
N ASN A 72 -9.48 1.20 5.42
CA ASN A 72 -9.62 1.29 6.88
C ASN A 72 -8.54 0.53 7.67
N PRO A 73 -7.25 0.72 7.33
CA PRO A 73 -6.19 -0.04 7.99
C PRO A 73 -6.07 0.32 9.46
N ASP A 74 -5.74 -0.67 10.28
CA ASP A 74 -5.35 -0.43 11.66
C ASP A 74 -3.87 -0.02 11.72
N ASP A 75 -3.38 0.30 12.93
CA ASP A 75 -2.00 0.77 13.10
C ASP A 75 -0.98 -0.24 12.63
N GLU A 76 -1.22 -1.52 12.86
CA GLU A 76 -0.30 -2.58 12.44
C GLU A 76 -0.20 -2.61 10.90
N VAL A 77 -1.33 -2.47 10.22
CA VAL A 77 -1.35 -2.43 8.76
C VAL A 77 -0.65 -1.17 8.24
N ILE A 78 -0.89 -0.02 8.88
CA ILE A 78 -0.22 1.24 8.48
C ILE A 78 1.29 1.10 8.56
N VAL A 79 1.81 0.54 9.65
CA VAL A 79 3.25 0.30 9.81
C VAL A 79 3.78 -0.55 8.65
N LYS A 80 3.06 -1.62 8.31
CA LYS A 80 3.46 -2.49 7.20
C LYS A 80 3.42 -1.77 5.87
N LEU A 81 2.39 -0.96 5.62
CA LEU A 81 2.30 -0.18 4.38
C LEU A 81 3.50 0.76 4.22
N VAL A 82 3.92 1.40 5.30
CA VAL A 82 5.09 2.28 5.26
C VAL A 82 6.36 1.49 4.91
N GLN A 83 6.52 0.30 5.47
CA GLN A 83 7.65 -0.57 5.14
C GLN A 83 7.65 -0.97 3.68
N ILE A 84 6.50 -1.35 3.15
CA ILE A 84 6.34 -1.73 1.75
C ILE A 84 6.67 -0.52 0.85
N ALA A 85 6.13 0.64 1.19
CA ALA A 85 6.35 1.86 0.40
C ALA A 85 7.83 2.20 0.31
N ARG A 86 8.57 2.11 1.42
CA ARG A 86 10.01 2.38 1.42
C ARG A 86 10.76 1.41 0.51
N ALA A 87 10.36 0.14 0.53
CA ALA A 87 11.00 -0.87 -0.33
C ALA A 87 10.72 -0.62 -1.82
N LEU A 88 9.58 -0.02 -2.14
CA LEU A 88 9.18 0.28 -3.51
C LEU A 88 9.55 1.70 -3.94
N ASN A 89 10.29 2.44 -3.10
CA ASN A 89 10.64 3.83 -3.35
C ASN A 89 9.39 4.69 -3.57
N ALA A 90 8.39 4.47 -2.73
CA ALA A 90 7.08 5.10 -2.78
C ALA A 90 6.74 5.70 -1.42
N HIS A 91 5.54 6.20 -1.28
CA HIS A 91 5.07 6.75 0.01
C HIS A 91 3.60 6.38 0.21
N VAL A 92 3.14 6.53 1.46
CA VAL A 92 1.76 6.20 1.85
C VAL A 92 0.99 7.49 1.99
N VAL A 93 -0.13 7.61 1.29
CA VAL A 93 -1.01 8.78 1.39
C VAL A 93 -2.44 8.33 1.65
N GLY A 94 -3.18 9.14 2.39
CA GLY A 94 -4.60 8.89 2.65
C GLY A 94 -5.50 9.66 1.69
N ASP A 95 -6.80 9.50 1.89
CA ASP A 95 -7.81 10.12 1.03
C ASP A 95 -7.84 11.65 1.12
N ASN A 96 -7.31 12.20 2.20
CA ASN A 96 -7.23 13.66 2.41
C ASN A 96 -5.83 14.21 2.13
N ASP A 97 -5.06 13.49 1.33
CA ASP A 97 -3.69 13.86 0.94
C ASP A 97 -2.70 13.92 2.10
N GLU A 98 -3.02 13.36 3.25
CA GLU A 98 -2.06 13.22 4.34
C GLU A 98 -1.01 12.15 4.01
N ILE A 99 0.22 12.39 4.45
CA ILE A 99 1.34 11.48 4.21
C ILE A 99 1.70 10.76 5.50
N TYR A 100 1.81 9.43 5.44
CA TYR A 100 2.17 8.60 6.58
C TYR A 100 3.65 8.25 6.55
N GLY A 101 4.20 7.95 7.73
CA GLY A 101 5.58 7.49 7.83
C GLY A 101 6.63 8.58 7.78
N ILE A 102 6.26 9.84 8.04
CA ILE A 102 7.20 10.96 8.06
C ILE A 102 8.20 10.81 9.19
N ASP A 103 7.73 10.37 10.37
CA ASP A 103 8.58 10.10 11.52
C ASP A 103 8.96 8.63 11.52
N THR A 104 10.24 8.33 11.31
CA THR A 104 10.71 6.95 11.24
C THR A 104 10.60 6.20 12.55
N SER A 105 10.53 6.92 13.68
CA SER A 105 10.33 6.28 14.98
C SER A 105 8.86 6.00 15.28
N ASN A 106 7.96 6.62 14.54
CA ASN A 106 6.52 6.37 14.63
C ASN A 106 5.88 6.47 13.25
N PRO A 107 5.80 5.34 12.51
CA PRO A 107 5.27 5.34 11.15
C PRO A 107 3.82 5.76 11.02
N CYS A 108 3.06 5.76 12.13
CA CYS A 108 1.66 6.16 12.10
C CYS A 108 1.48 7.68 12.15
N ILE A 109 2.54 8.45 12.41
CA ILE A 109 2.45 9.90 12.35
C ILE A 109 2.39 10.36 10.90
N PHE A 110 1.48 11.26 10.62
CA PHE A 110 1.27 11.77 9.27
C PHE A 110 1.30 13.29 9.25
N GLN A 111 1.43 13.85 8.04
CA GLN A 111 1.40 15.29 7.83
C GLN A 111 0.40 15.59 6.72
N ALA A 112 -0.51 16.53 6.95
CA ALA A 112 -1.44 17.02 5.93
C ALA A 112 -0.69 17.92 4.93
N ARG A 113 -1.07 17.82 3.67
CA ARG A 113 -0.48 18.66 2.61
C ARG A 113 -1.08 20.02 2.54
#